data_b74cc626c4137c10fb30822f81fbe82c
#
_entry.id   b74cc626c4137c10fb30822f81fbe82c
#
_cell.length_a   1.000
_cell.length_b   1.000
_cell.length_c   1.000
_cell.angle_alpha   90.00
_cell.angle_beta   90.00
_cell.angle_gamma   90.00
#
_symmetry.space_group_name_H-M   'P 1'
#
loop_
_entity.id
_entity.type
_entity.pdbx_description
1 polymer ?
#
loop_
_entity_poly.entity_id
_entity_poly.type
_entity_poly.pdbx_seq_one_letter_code
_entity_poly.pdbx_strand_id
1 'polypeptide(L)'
;ELGSFGDAAAVMFPLVADDPPGPHMGHRYLGDRNAVVNIWRYRADTDAAEDLNAAGIGTLLTQDRRDVSGRGQHDGRGWRVAFWRRLRTDDEWDAQFRPGLRTWLNVVVWDGSRGERAGQKSVSDRWHRVIFEAR
;
A
#
# COMPACT_ATOMS: atom_id res chain seq x y z
N GLU A 1 13.78 22.10 -2.11
CA GLU A 1 12.83 23.19 -1.98
C GLU A 1 12.12 23.15 -0.65
N LEU A 2 11.93 24.30 -0.06
CA LEU A 2 11.16 24.42 1.18
C LEU A 2 9.70 24.07 0.92
N GLY A 3 9.16 23.17 1.73
CA GLY A 3 7.79 22.71 1.58
C GLY A 3 7.58 21.64 0.52
N SER A 4 8.64 21.22 -0.13
CA SER A 4 8.59 20.11 -1.08
C SER A 4 8.66 18.77 -0.35
N PHE A 5 7.88 17.82 -0.82
CA PHE A 5 7.89 16.44 -0.31
C PHE A 5 8.32 15.51 -1.43
N GLY A 6 8.93 14.42 -1.07
CA GLY A 6 9.31 13.40 -2.04
C GLY A 6 8.10 12.69 -2.64
N ASP A 7 8.26 12.18 -3.85
CA ASP A 7 7.26 11.34 -4.45
C ASP A 7 7.16 10.01 -3.69
N ALA A 8 5.99 9.42 -3.72
CA ALA A 8 5.76 8.10 -3.14
C ALA A 8 4.71 7.36 -3.95
N ALA A 9 4.81 6.05 -3.94
CA ALA A 9 3.84 5.17 -4.58
C ALA A 9 3.61 3.96 -3.68
N ALA A 10 2.40 3.45 -3.70
CA ALA A 10 2.05 2.32 -2.86
C ALA A 10 1.06 1.40 -3.54
N VAL A 11 1.07 0.16 -3.08
CA VAL A 11 -0.01 -0.80 -3.34
C VAL A 11 -0.68 -1.12 -2.02
N MET A 12 -2.00 -1.30 -2.06
CA MET A 12 -2.80 -1.64 -0.90
C MET A 12 -3.47 -2.98 -1.08
N PHE A 13 -3.50 -3.75 -0.02
CA PHE A 13 -4.21 -5.03 0.02
C PHE A 13 -5.15 -5.04 1.22
N PRO A 14 -6.37 -5.62 1.09
CA PRO A 14 -7.18 -5.85 2.27
C PRO A 14 -6.55 -6.94 3.14
N LEU A 15 -6.72 -6.86 4.45
CA LEU A 15 -6.29 -7.95 5.32
C LEU A 15 -7.13 -9.19 5.11
N VAL A 16 -8.41 -9.02 4.80
CA VAL A 16 -9.33 -10.11 4.52
C VAL A 16 -9.59 -10.14 3.02
N ALA A 17 -9.23 -11.25 2.38
CA ALA A 17 -9.18 -11.34 0.92
C ALA A 17 -10.53 -11.61 0.26
N ASP A 18 -11.54 -12.08 0.99
CA ASP A 18 -12.74 -12.65 0.40
C ASP A 18 -13.60 -11.63 -0.34
N ASP A 19 -13.82 -10.46 0.25
CA ASP A 19 -14.64 -9.44 -0.35
C ASP A 19 -13.83 -8.20 -0.65
N PRO A 20 -14.14 -7.46 -1.73
CA PRO A 20 -13.49 -6.20 -1.97
C PRO A 20 -13.79 -5.24 -0.82
N PRO A 21 -12.79 -4.49 -0.36
CA PRO A 21 -13.04 -3.41 0.60
C PRO A 21 -13.95 -2.37 -0.06
N GLY A 22 -14.43 -1.45 0.73
CA GLY A 22 -15.21 -0.35 0.19
C GLY A 22 -14.40 0.49 -0.81
N PRO A 23 -15.02 1.49 -1.43
CA PRO A 23 -14.46 2.18 -2.60
C PRO A 23 -13.10 2.87 -2.36
N HIS A 24 -12.74 3.08 -1.12
CA HIS A 24 -11.44 3.68 -0.78
C HIS A 24 -10.67 2.71 0.09
N MET A 25 -10.03 3.17 1.12
CA MET A 25 -9.53 2.30 2.18
C MET A 25 -10.71 1.74 2.92
N GLY A 26 -10.53 0.69 3.70
CA GLY A 26 -11.61 0.21 4.54
C GLY A 26 -12.26 1.38 5.28
N HIS A 27 -13.57 1.52 5.20
CA HIS A 27 -14.30 2.64 5.83
C HIS A 27 -15.35 2.14 6.82
N ARG A 28 -15.11 0.97 7.38
CA ARG A 28 -15.87 0.47 8.51
C ARG A 28 -15.28 1.00 9.81
N TYR A 29 -15.78 0.53 10.92
CA TYR A 29 -15.32 0.99 12.23
C TYR A 29 -13.85 0.67 12.48
N LEU A 30 -13.17 1.58 13.16
CA LEU A 30 -11.81 1.33 13.60
C LEU A 30 -11.77 0.07 14.46
N GLY A 31 -10.75 -0.78 14.20
CA GLY A 31 -10.63 -2.06 14.89
C GLY A 31 -11.25 -3.24 14.17
N ASP A 32 -12.07 -3.00 13.16
CA ASP A 32 -12.61 -4.08 12.33
C ASP A 32 -11.54 -4.48 11.30
N ARG A 33 -11.05 -5.72 11.39
CA ARG A 33 -10.05 -6.22 10.44
C ARG A 33 -10.51 -6.15 8.98
N ASN A 34 -11.83 -6.23 8.74
CA ASN A 34 -12.37 -6.10 7.38
C ASN A 34 -12.23 -4.69 6.82
N ALA A 35 -12.01 -3.71 7.68
CA ALA A 35 -11.83 -2.32 7.28
C ALA A 35 -10.35 -1.94 7.13
N VAL A 36 -9.43 -2.78 7.60
CA VAL A 36 -8.01 -2.47 7.61
C VAL A 36 -7.37 -2.93 6.32
N VAL A 37 -6.49 -2.11 5.77
CA VAL A 37 -5.67 -2.45 4.61
C VAL A 37 -4.21 -2.46 5.02
N ASN A 38 -3.43 -3.29 4.34
CA ASN A 38 -1.98 -3.32 4.43
C ASN A 38 -1.43 -2.58 3.22
N ILE A 39 -0.56 -1.60 3.46
CA ILE A 39 -0.04 -0.71 2.44
C ILE A 39 1.47 -0.90 2.34
N TRP A 40 1.95 -1.20 1.17
CA TRP A 40 3.38 -1.21 0.86
C TRP A 40 3.69 0.07 0.13
N ARG A 41 4.43 0.96 0.78
CA ARG A 41 4.72 2.28 0.23
C ARG A 41 6.22 2.45 -0.01
N TYR A 42 6.57 2.85 -1.22
CA TYR A 42 7.91 3.29 -1.55
C TYR A 42 7.97 4.81 -1.48
N ARG A 43 8.98 5.32 -0.78
CA ARG A 43 9.23 6.76 -0.71
C ARG A 43 10.53 7.07 -1.43
N ALA A 44 10.46 8.02 -2.36
CA ALA A 44 11.63 8.43 -3.14
C ALA A 44 12.65 9.16 -2.29
N ASP A 45 12.21 9.94 -1.29
CA ASP A 45 13.11 10.72 -0.44
C ASP A 45 13.99 9.84 0.47
N THR A 46 13.53 8.67 0.85
CA THR A 46 14.30 7.73 1.67
C THR A 46 14.84 6.55 0.86
N ASP A 47 14.41 6.40 -0.39
CA ASP A 47 14.71 5.24 -1.24
C ASP A 47 14.45 3.93 -0.51
N ALA A 48 13.29 3.83 0.11
CA ALA A 48 12.93 2.68 0.93
C ALA A 48 11.44 2.38 0.88
N ALA A 49 11.11 1.12 1.09
CA ALA A 49 9.74 0.68 1.26
C ALA A 49 9.35 0.71 2.74
N GLU A 50 8.09 0.95 2.98
CA GLU A 50 7.48 0.95 4.30
C GLU A 50 6.28 0.02 4.30
N ASP A 51 6.03 -0.58 5.45
CA ASP A 51 4.87 -1.42 5.69
C ASP A 51 3.91 -0.67 6.61
N LEU A 52 2.71 -0.40 6.12
CA LEU A 52 1.75 0.47 6.78
C LEU A 52 0.40 -0.21 6.88
N ASN A 53 -0.40 0.26 7.83
CA ASN A 53 -1.82 -0.09 7.91
C ASN A 53 -2.66 1.16 7.92
N ALA A 54 -3.88 1.04 7.42
CA ALA A 54 -4.86 2.10 7.48
C ALA A 54 -6.26 1.49 7.63
N ALA A 55 -7.11 2.16 8.39
CA ALA A 55 -8.48 1.74 8.64
C ALA A 55 -9.46 2.85 8.23
N GLY A 56 -9.16 3.50 7.13
CA GLY A 56 -9.94 4.61 6.60
C GLY A 56 -9.02 5.75 6.19
N ILE A 57 -9.60 6.76 5.55
CA ILE A 57 -8.84 7.92 5.06
C ILE A 57 -8.20 8.65 6.25
N GLY A 58 -6.90 8.92 6.14
CA GLY A 58 -6.18 9.68 7.15
C GLY A 58 -5.68 8.86 8.35
N THR A 59 -5.88 7.55 8.37
CA THR A 59 -5.48 6.68 9.49
C THR A 59 -4.27 5.83 9.15
N LEU A 60 -3.22 6.45 8.67
CA LEU A 60 -2.02 5.73 8.24
C LEU A 60 -1.11 5.46 9.45
N LEU A 61 -0.82 4.18 9.69
CA LEU A 61 0.04 3.74 10.79
C LEU A 61 1.21 2.95 10.24
N THR A 62 2.42 3.28 10.69
CA THR A 62 3.63 2.54 10.34
C THR A 62 3.76 1.32 11.26
N GLN A 63 4.04 0.17 10.68
CA GLN A 63 4.28 -1.04 11.46
C GLN A 63 5.69 -1.02 12.06
N ASP A 64 5.83 -1.67 13.22
CA ASP A 64 7.14 -1.82 13.88
C ASP A 64 8.08 -2.71 13.08
N ARG A 65 7.54 -3.73 12.42
CA ARG A 65 8.32 -4.66 11.60
C ARG A 65 8.13 -4.32 10.14
N ARG A 66 9.23 -4.42 9.41
CA ARG A 66 9.25 -4.15 7.97
C ARG A 66 9.63 -5.42 7.22
N ASP A 67 8.63 -6.13 6.74
CA ASP A 67 8.85 -7.32 5.92
C ASP A 67 8.90 -6.99 4.42
N VAL A 68 8.45 -5.80 4.05
CA VAL A 68 8.38 -5.35 2.65
C VAL A 68 9.68 -4.71 2.23
N SER A 69 10.17 -5.09 1.07
CA SER A 69 11.27 -4.41 0.38
C SER A 69 10.75 -3.72 -0.87
N GLY A 70 11.40 -2.66 -1.26
CA GLY A 70 11.01 -1.92 -2.45
C GLY A 70 12.16 -1.17 -3.06
N ARG A 71 12.05 -0.92 -4.34
CA ARG A 71 13.02 -0.17 -5.11
C ARG A 71 12.31 0.67 -6.15
N GLY A 72 12.75 1.90 -6.29
CA GLY A 72 12.22 2.81 -7.30
C GLY A 72 13.31 3.34 -8.20
N GLN A 73 12.92 3.64 -9.43
CA GLN A 73 13.80 4.25 -10.43
C GLN A 73 13.02 5.27 -11.23
N HIS A 74 13.57 6.47 -11.35
CA HIS A 74 13.01 7.54 -12.16
C HIS A 74 13.74 7.60 -13.50
N ASP A 75 12.99 7.67 -14.60
CA ASP A 75 13.56 7.66 -15.96
C ASP A 75 13.47 9.02 -16.65
N GLY A 76 13.17 10.09 -15.91
CA GLY A 76 12.95 11.44 -16.44
C GLY A 76 11.50 11.73 -16.82
N ARG A 77 10.67 10.71 -16.98
CA ARG A 77 9.24 10.85 -17.28
C ARG A 77 8.35 10.37 -16.17
N GLY A 78 8.76 9.35 -15.45
CA GLY A 78 8.00 8.75 -14.39
C GLY A 78 8.82 7.79 -13.57
N TRP A 79 8.14 7.10 -12.69
CA TRP A 79 8.75 6.16 -11.76
C TRP A 79 8.42 4.73 -12.13
N ARG A 80 9.39 3.85 -11.92
CA ARG A 80 9.18 2.41 -11.80
C ARG A 80 9.44 2.01 -10.38
N VAL A 81 8.48 1.36 -9.77
CA VAL A 81 8.61 0.91 -8.38
C VAL A 81 8.32 -0.58 -8.34
N ALA A 82 9.20 -1.31 -7.68
CA ALA A 82 9.02 -2.73 -7.46
C ALA A 82 8.94 -2.99 -5.96
N PHE A 83 8.04 -3.86 -5.57
CA PHE A 83 7.93 -4.34 -4.20
C PHE A 83 8.10 -5.84 -4.19
N TRP A 84 8.70 -6.34 -3.10
CA TRP A 84 8.74 -7.79 -2.87
C TRP A 84 8.69 -8.07 -1.39
N ARG A 85 8.12 -9.22 -1.05
CA ARG A 85 7.93 -9.69 0.31
C ARG A 85 7.67 -11.19 0.28
N ARG A 86 8.02 -11.89 1.36
CA ARG A 86 7.55 -13.26 1.52
C ARG A 86 6.02 -13.29 1.53
N LEU A 87 5.43 -14.34 1.00
CA LEU A 87 3.97 -14.46 0.94
C LEU A 87 3.36 -14.48 2.34
N ARG A 88 4.03 -15.13 3.28
CA ARG A 88 3.56 -15.19 4.67
C ARG A 88 4.56 -14.52 5.59
N THR A 89 4.02 -13.79 6.57
CA THR A 89 4.79 -13.14 7.62
C THR A 89 4.20 -13.50 8.97
N ASP A 90 4.91 -13.17 10.05
CA ASP A 90 4.44 -13.41 11.41
C ASP A 90 3.58 -12.26 11.95
N ASP A 91 3.37 -11.23 11.16
CA ASP A 91 2.62 -10.05 11.60
C ASP A 91 1.14 -10.22 11.24
N GLU A 92 0.28 -10.18 12.25
CA GLU A 92 -1.17 -10.31 12.07
C GLU A 92 -1.79 -9.14 11.29
N TRP A 93 -1.08 -8.02 11.20
CA TRP A 93 -1.54 -6.84 10.46
C TRP A 93 -0.99 -6.76 9.04
N ASP A 94 -0.23 -7.76 8.63
CA ASP A 94 0.16 -7.92 7.24
C ASP A 94 -0.90 -8.72 6.48
N ALA A 95 -1.13 -8.36 5.23
CA ALA A 95 -1.89 -9.21 4.33
C ALA A 95 -1.10 -10.50 4.09
N GLN A 96 -1.73 -11.66 4.26
CA GLN A 96 -1.09 -12.95 4.08
C GLN A 96 -1.48 -13.54 2.74
N PHE A 97 -0.51 -14.05 2.04
CA PHE A 97 -0.71 -14.59 0.69
C PHE A 97 -0.29 -16.05 0.62
N ARG A 98 -0.82 -16.73 -0.37
CA ARG A 98 -0.44 -18.11 -0.72
C ARG A 98 -0.63 -18.31 -2.22
N PRO A 99 0.05 -19.29 -2.83
CA PRO A 99 -0.20 -19.59 -4.25
C PRO A 99 -1.67 -19.90 -4.49
N GLY A 100 -2.23 -19.34 -5.55
CA GLY A 100 -3.63 -19.51 -5.91
C GLY A 100 -4.60 -18.58 -5.21
N LEU A 101 -4.16 -17.80 -4.23
CA LEU A 101 -5.03 -16.88 -3.52
C LEU A 101 -5.54 -15.80 -4.46
N ARG A 102 -6.83 -15.51 -4.32
CA ARG A 102 -7.46 -14.35 -4.96
C ARG A 102 -7.66 -13.26 -3.92
N THR A 103 -7.25 -12.07 -4.24
CA THR A 103 -7.43 -10.91 -3.38
C THR A 103 -7.64 -9.67 -4.24
N TRP A 104 -7.49 -8.51 -3.64
CA TRP A 104 -7.70 -7.22 -4.29
C TRP A 104 -6.49 -6.35 -4.06
N LEU A 105 -6.23 -5.44 -5.01
CA LEU A 105 -5.14 -4.50 -4.93
C LEU A 105 -5.64 -3.13 -5.37
N ASN A 106 -5.21 -2.11 -4.67
CA ASN A 106 -5.37 -0.73 -5.11
C ASN A 106 -4.02 -0.05 -5.18
N VAL A 107 -3.94 1.01 -5.95
CA VAL A 107 -2.71 1.77 -6.17
C VAL A 107 -2.88 3.17 -5.64
N VAL A 108 -1.85 3.68 -4.97
CA VAL A 108 -1.85 5.02 -4.37
C VAL A 108 -0.58 5.74 -4.81
N VAL A 109 -0.72 7.02 -5.13
CA VAL A 109 0.42 7.85 -5.53
C VAL A 109 0.36 9.16 -4.75
N TRP A 110 1.52 9.58 -4.24
CA TRP A 110 1.73 10.91 -3.68
C TRP A 110 2.67 11.66 -4.60
N ASP A 111 2.23 12.81 -5.09
CA ASP A 111 3.04 13.68 -5.93
C ASP A 111 3.69 14.75 -5.05
N GLY A 112 4.99 14.61 -4.79
CA GLY A 112 5.72 15.53 -3.95
C GLY A 112 5.78 16.94 -4.51
N SER A 113 5.80 17.08 -5.84
CA SER A 113 5.82 18.38 -6.48
C SER A 113 4.52 19.17 -6.26
N ARG A 114 3.43 18.47 -5.89
CA ARG A 114 2.14 19.07 -5.56
C ARG A 114 1.92 19.17 -4.05
N GLY A 115 2.92 18.83 -3.25
CA GLY A 115 2.84 18.85 -1.80
C GLY A 115 2.02 17.72 -1.20
N GLU A 116 1.78 16.63 -1.93
CA GLU A 116 0.96 15.52 -1.45
C GLU A 116 1.70 14.70 -0.41
N ARG A 117 1.03 14.40 0.68
CA ARG A 117 1.55 13.57 1.77
C ARG A 117 0.39 13.00 2.58
N ALA A 118 0.64 11.89 3.29
CA ALA A 118 -0.33 11.26 4.17
C ALA A 118 -1.69 11.04 3.50
N GLY A 119 -2.73 11.75 3.91
CA GLY A 119 -4.05 11.65 3.32
C GLY A 119 -4.21 12.37 1.98
N GLN A 120 -3.26 13.25 1.63
CA GLN A 120 -3.27 14.01 0.38
C GLN A 120 -2.60 13.18 -0.73
N LYS A 121 -3.38 12.38 -1.42
CA LYS A 121 -2.88 11.41 -2.38
C LYS A 121 -3.91 11.15 -3.47
N SER A 122 -3.45 10.54 -4.54
CA SER A 122 -4.30 10.01 -5.59
C SER A 122 -4.45 8.51 -5.41
N VAL A 123 -5.67 8.03 -5.38
CA VAL A 123 -6.00 6.61 -5.21
C VAL A 123 -6.74 6.15 -6.46
N SER A 124 -6.43 4.95 -6.93
CA SER A 124 -7.18 4.34 -8.04
C SER A 124 -8.67 4.27 -7.68
N ASP A 125 -9.53 4.57 -8.64
CA ASP A 125 -10.98 4.66 -8.42
C ASP A 125 -11.65 3.31 -8.16
N ARG A 126 -10.94 2.22 -8.34
CA ARG A 126 -11.47 0.87 -8.11
C ARG A 126 -10.38 -0.07 -7.61
N TRP A 127 -10.81 -1.11 -6.92
CA TRP A 127 -9.96 -2.22 -6.56
C TRP A 127 -9.80 -3.15 -7.76
N HIS A 128 -8.59 -3.68 -7.92
CA HIS A 128 -8.25 -4.61 -8.99
C HIS A 128 -8.14 -6.02 -8.44
N ARG A 129 -8.65 -6.99 -9.17
CA ARG A 129 -8.53 -8.39 -8.79
C ARG A 129 -7.10 -8.86 -9.01
N VAL A 130 -6.56 -9.54 -8.01
CA VAL A 130 -5.21 -10.11 -8.07
C VAL A 130 -5.31 -11.60 -7.77
N ILE A 131 -4.60 -12.39 -8.55
CA ILE A 131 -4.49 -13.83 -8.34
C ILE A 131 -3.01 -14.13 -8.23
N PHE A 132 -2.62 -14.74 -7.12
CA PHE A 132 -1.23 -15.19 -6.96
C PHE A 132 -1.05 -16.50 -7.73
N GLU A 133 0.00 -16.56 -8.54
CA GLU A 133 0.24 -17.74 -9.37
C GLU A 133 0.38 -18.98 -8.49
N ALA A 134 -0.30 -20.04 -8.91
CA ALA A 134 -0.14 -21.35 -8.29
C ALA A 134 1.03 -22.06 -8.95
N ARG A 135 1.87 -22.71 -8.16
CA ARG A 135 2.98 -23.51 -8.66
C ARG A 135 2.78 -24.96 -8.37
#